data_cadf4fdb1e3de69ad50921c36c69915b
#
_entry.id   cadf4fdb1e3de69ad50921c36c69915b
#
_cell.length_a   1.000
_cell.length_b   1.000
_cell.length_c   1.000
_cell.angle_alpha   90.00
_cell.angle_beta   90.00
_cell.angle_gamma   90.00
#
_symmetry.space_group_name_H-M   'P 1'
#
loop_
_entity.id
_entity.type
_entity.pdbx_description
1 polymer ?
#
loop_
_entity_poly.entity_id
_entity_poly.type
_entity_poly.pdbx_seq_one_letter_code
_entity_poly.pdbx_strand_id
1 'polypeptide(L)'
;MSLSIAGMSWITPLGSGVADVWKRLVAGEAAPVETLENEQNGARYLVRRVPATLTAHLPAHPRLRRASAISRFAAAAGLAALAEAKTPPSLDRVALVFAISNGGVIYTRRFYADIVKSGAQSASPMLFPETVFNAPASHLAAILGISGASYTVVGDGAVGILALKLAEDLIASSDLDACLVVAAEEIDPLVCEAYRQWRFLRDPKKPETGRGMIMSEGAGAVLLERSNGGSEIDQIVPGANFFRRSEASARLGSVVARLENEIGFCIGSANGTFIDRAERAAVGDELPLYSPKIALGESVGASVFWQLITAAKALETGTLPGSSKPPVNSHALVLACGLNQQTGGLTLRGRDRSAFPGSA
;
A
#
# COMPACT_ATOMS: atom_id res chain seq x y z
N MET A 1 4.91 20.63 6.21
CA MET A 1 3.81 21.19 5.37
C MET A 1 2.68 20.17 5.41
N SER A 2 1.44 20.59 5.71
CA SER A 2 0.31 19.65 5.65
C SER A 2 -0.12 19.42 4.20
N LEU A 3 -0.48 18.18 3.87
CA LEU A 3 -0.96 17.77 2.56
C LEU A 3 -2.41 17.28 2.67
N SER A 4 -3.28 17.79 1.81
CA SER A 4 -4.65 17.27 1.70
C SER A 4 -4.69 16.04 0.78
N ILE A 5 -5.51 15.07 1.16
CA ILE A 5 -5.89 13.94 0.29
C ILE A 5 -7.09 14.39 -0.55
N ALA A 6 -6.84 14.73 -1.83
CA ALA A 6 -7.86 15.17 -2.77
C ALA A 6 -8.66 14.01 -3.38
N GLY A 7 -8.05 12.84 -3.46
CA GLY A 7 -8.69 11.60 -3.90
C GLY A 7 -7.92 10.40 -3.41
N MET A 8 -8.61 9.28 -3.22
CA MET A 8 -8.01 8.03 -2.76
C MET A 8 -8.74 6.82 -3.33
N SER A 9 -8.02 5.76 -3.60
CA SER A 9 -8.59 4.51 -4.09
C SER A 9 -7.72 3.32 -3.73
N TRP A 10 -8.32 2.16 -3.70
CA TRP A 10 -7.65 0.89 -3.54
C TRP A 10 -8.24 -0.21 -4.41
N ILE A 11 -7.40 -1.18 -4.72
CA ILE A 11 -7.75 -2.47 -5.29
C ILE A 11 -7.24 -3.51 -4.30
N THR A 12 -8.12 -4.28 -3.72
CA THR A 12 -7.81 -5.23 -2.65
C THR A 12 -8.40 -6.60 -2.93
N PRO A 13 -7.94 -7.66 -2.29
CA PRO A 13 -8.59 -8.97 -2.39
C PRO A 13 -10.03 -9.00 -1.87
N LEU A 14 -10.41 -8.01 -1.06
CA LEU A 14 -11.78 -7.87 -0.56
C LEU A 14 -12.68 -7.11 -1.56
N GLY A 15 -12.11 -6.43 -2.55
CA GLY A 15 -12.85 -5.66 -3.54
C GLY A 15 -12.16 -4.37 -3.95
N SER A 16 -12.89 -3.52 -4.67
CA SER A 16 -12.51 -2.16 -5.04
C SER A 16 -13.60 -1.18 -4.58
N GLY A 17 -13.28 0.13 -4.65
CA GLY A 17 -14.17 1.16 -4.13
C GLY A 17 -13.99 1.36 -2.62
N VAL A 18 -13.64 2.60 -2.24
CA VAL A 18 -13.25 2.91 -0.85
C VAL A 18 -14.39 2.63 0.11
N ALA A 19 -15.62 3.03 -0.22
CA ALA A 19 -16.78 2.88 0.64
C ALA A 19 -17.19 1.40 0.84
N ASP A 20 -17.15 0.60 -0.23
CA ASP A 20 -17.60 -0.80 -0.19
C ASP A 20 -16.63 -1.67 0.62
N VAL A 21 -15.33 -1.56 0.35
CA VAL A 21 -14.32 -2.30 1.11
C VAL A 21 -14.29 -1.84 2.58
N TRP A 22 -14.45 -0.54 2.83
CA TRP A 22 -14.55 -0.02 4.19
C TRP A 22 -15.72 -0.63 4.96
N LYS A 23 -16.92 -0.68 4.37
CA LYS A 23 -18.10 -1.30 4.97
C LYS A 23 -17.84 -2.76 5.35
N ARG A 24 -17.17 -3.52 4.48
CA ARG A 24 -16.82 -4.92 4.72
C ARG A 24 -15.78 -5.06 5.84
N LEU A 25 -14.77 -4.19 5.89
CA LEU A 25 -13.80 -4.18 7.00
C LEU A 25 -14.45 -3.88 8.35
N VAL A 26 -15.37 -2.91 8.40
CA VAL A 26 -16.15 -2.59 9.63
C VAL A 26 -17.02 -3.76 10.05
N ALA A 27 -17.59 -4.51 9.09
CA ALA A 27 -18.36 -5.72 9.36
C ALA A 27 -17.49 -6.91 9.81
N GLY A 28 -16.16 -6.75 9.88
CA GLY A 28 -15.24 -7.81 10.29
C GLY A 28 -14.95 -8.84 9.20
N GLU A 29 -15.30 -8.55 7.94
CA GLU A 29 -15.03 -9.46 6.83
C GLU A 29 -13.54 -9.52 6.52
N ALA A 30 -13.07 -10.69 6.13
CA ALA A 30 -11.74 -10.90 5.61
C ALA A 30 -11.79 -11.46 4.18
N ALA A 31 -10.82 -11.09 3.36
CA ALA A 31 -10.70 -11.59 2.01
C ALA A 31 -10.51 -13.12 1.99
N PRO A 32 -11.05 -13.83 1.00
CA PRO A 32 -10.86 -15.27 0.85
C PRO A 32 -9.37 -15.64 0.83
N VAL A 33 -9.06 -16.79 1.42
CA VAL A 33 -7.72 -17.38 1.37
C VAL A 33 -7.71 -18.50 0.33
N GLU A 34 -6.78 -18.43 -0.60
CA GLU A 34 -6.57 -19.42 -1.64
C GLU A 34 -5.23 -20.11 -1.44
N THR A 35 -5.07 -21.28 -2.05
CA THR A 35 -3.78 -21.98 -2.09
C THR A 35 -3.13 -21.78 -3.45
N LEU A 36 -1.97 -21.14 -3.45
CA LEU A 36 -1.09 -21.06 -4.61
C LEU A 36 -0.09 -22.21 -4.58
N GLU A 37 -0.03 -22.98 -5.64
CA GLU A 37 0.96 -24.05 -5.79
C GLU A 37 2.10 -23.61 -6.72
N ASN A 38 3.33 -23.89 -6.31
CA ASN A 38 4.50 -23.70 -7.16
C ASN A 38 4.73 -24.96 -7.98
N GLU A 39 4.43 -24.89 -9.27
CA GLU A 39 4.55 -26.01 -10.21
C GLU A 39 5.97 -26.60 -10.31
N GLN A 40 7.00 -25.82 -9.95
CA GLN A 40 8.39 -26.26 -10.06
C GLN A 40 8.82 -27.18 -8.91
N ASN A 41 8.28 -27.00 -7.72
CA ASN A 41 8.70 -27.72 -6.51
C ASN A 41 7.55 -28.26 -5.66
N GLY A 42 6.28 -28.09 -6.09
CA GLY A 42 5.09 -28.54 -5.38
C GLY A 42 4.81 -27.81 -4.06
N ALA A 43 5.55 -26.72 -3.76
CA ALA A 43 5.32 -25.96 -2.56
C ALA A 43 3.97 -25.21 -2.62
N ARG A 44 3.28 -25.15 -1.48
CA ARG A 44 1.97 -24.53 -1.36
C ARG A 44 2.05 -23.31 -0.45
N TYR A 45 1.36 -22.24 -0.83
CA TYR A 45 1.33 -20.97 -0.11
C TYR A 45 -0.11 -20.52 0.08
N LEU A 46 -0.44 -19.99 1.25
CA LEU A 46 -1.70 -19.30 1.47
C LEU A 46 -1.59 -17.87 0.95
N VAL A 47 -2.53 -17.48 0.10
CA VAL A 47 -2.55 -16.17 -0.55
C VAL A 47 -3.95 -15.58 -0.56
N ARG A 48 -4.05 -14.27 -0.72
CA ARG A 48 -5.30 -13.55 -0.96
C ARG A 48 -5.18 -12.80 -2.28
N ARG A 49 -6.00 -13.16 -3.25
CA ARG A 49 -5.93 -12.61 -4.61
C ARG A 49 -7.00 -11.58 -4.87
N VAL A 50 -6.65 -10.60 -5.67
CA VAL A 50 -7.61 -9.64 -6.24
C VAL A 50 -8.48 -10.37 -7.26
N PRO A 51 -9.83 -10.31 -7.14
CA PRO A 51 -10.72 -10.86 -8.14
C PRO A 51 -10.44 -10.27 -9.53
N ALA A 52 -10.27 -11.13 -10.55
CA ALA A 52 -9.93 -10.69 -11.91
C ALA A 52 -10.94 -9.70 -12.51
N THR A 53 -12.18 -9.76 -12.06
CA THR A 53 -13.25 -8.85 -12.49
C THR A 53 -13.00 -7.38 -12.14
N LEU A 54 -12.20 -7.10 -11.10
CA LEU A 54 -11.95 -5.72 -10.64
C LEU A 54 -11.12 -4.88 -11.63
N THR A 55 -10.37 -5.53 -12.53
CA THR A 55 -9.60 -4.85 -13.58
C THR A 55 -10.19 -5.04 -14.98
N ALA A 56 -11.35 -5.70 -15.09
CA ALA A 56 -11.99 -5.97 -16.38
C ALA A 56 -12.51 -4.69 -17.06
N HIS A 57 -12.81 -3.65 -16.27
CA HIS A 57 -13.39 -2.38 -16.74
C HIS A 57 -12.35 -1.31 -17.06
N LEU A 58 -11.06 -1.65 -17.04
CA LEU A 58 -10.02 -0.71 -17.42
C LEU A 58 -10.20 -0.27 -18.89
N PRO A 59 -9.92 1.01 -19.21
CA PRO A 59 -10.03 1.49 -20.58
C PRO A 59 -9.13 0.69 -21.53
N ALA A 60 -9.58 0.52 -22.76
CA ALA A 60 -8.77 -0.11 -23.80
C ALA A 60 -7.55 0.77 -24.10
N HIS A 61 -6.39 0.37 -23.61
CA HIS A 61 -5.14 1.10 -23.82
C HIS A 61 -4.03 0.13 -24.29
N PRO A 62 -3.20 0.53 -25.29
CA PRO A 62 -2.15 -0.36 -25.83
C PRO A 62 -1.19 -0.89 -24.75
N ARG A 63 -0.87 -0.07 -23.75
CA ARG A 63 0.00 -0.43 -22.62
C ARG A 63 -0.58 -1.56 -21.76
N LEU A 64 -1.91 -1.68 -21.65
CA LEU A 64 -2.57 -2.72 -20.86
C LEU A 64 -2.65 -4.07 -21.56
N ARG A 65 -2.40 -4.16 -22.86
CA ARG A 65 -2.50 -5.43 -23.59
C ARG A 65 -1.54 -6.50 -23.09
N ARG A 66 -0.36 -6.09 -22.62
CA ARG A 66 0.71 -6.97 -22.13
C ARG A 66 1.09 -6.70 -20.70
N ALA A 67 0.44 -5.75 -20.05
CA ALA A 67 0.72 -5.38 -18.67
C ALA A 67 0.42 -6.54 -17.73
N SER A 68 1.30 -6.79 -16.77
CA SER A 68 1.06 -7.72 -15.68
C SER A 68 -0.02 -7.22 -14.72
N ALA A 69 -0.40 -8.02 -13.75
CA ALA A 69 -1.43 -7.69 -12.77
C ALA A 69 -1.10 -6.41 -12.01
N ILE A 70 0.15 -6.23 -11.60
CA ILE A 70 0.61 -5.03 -10.86
C ILE A 70 0.28 -3.73 -11.61
N SER A 71 0.54 -3.69 -12.93
CA SER A 71 0.24 -2.50 -13.76
C SER A 71 -1.26 -2.26 -13.93
N ARG A 72 -2.07 -3.33 -13.97
CA ARG A 72 -3.52 -3.25 -14.04
C ARG A 72 -4.12 -2.75 -12.74
N PHE A 73 -3.63 -3.25 -11.60
CA PHE A 73 -4.05 -2.79 -10.27
C PHE A 73 -3.70 -1.32 -10.07
N ALA A 74 -2.47 -0.93 -10.45
CA ALA A 74 -2.03 0.46 -10.39
C ALA A 74 -2.89 1.39 -11.26
N ALA A 75 -3.21 0.97 -12.51
CA ALA A 75 -4.07 1.76 -13.40
C ALA A 75 -5.48 1.92 -12.82
N ALA A 76 -6.07 0.85 -12.29
CA ALA A 76 -7.41 0.91 -11.69
C ALA A 76 -7.44 1.84 -10.47
N ALA A 77 -6.46 1.72 -9.56
CA ALA A 77 -6.37 2.58 -8.39
C ALA A 77 -6.08 4.04 -8.75
N GLY A 78 -5.10 4.28 -9.65
CA GLY A 78 -4.72 5.64 -10.06
C GLY A 78 -5.83 6.40 -10.77
N LEU A 79 -6.52 5.76 -11.73
CA LEU A 79 -7.68 6.35 -12.41
C LEU A 79 -8.79 6.72 -11.43
N ALA A 80 -9.12 5.82 -10.51
CA ALA A 80 -10.17 6.06 -9.53
C ALA A 80 -9.79 7.17 -8.54
N ALA A 81 -8.55 7.23 -8.07
CA ALA A 81 -8.09 8.29 -7.18
C ALA A 81 -8.13 9.68 -7.85
N LEU A 82 -7.73 9.78 -9.13
CA LEU A 82 -7.85 11.02 -9.90
C LEU A 82 -9.32 11.43 -10.11
N ALA A 83 -10.20 10.46 -10.35
CA ALA A 83 -11.62 10.72 -10.58
C ALA A 83 -12.36 11.20 -9.33
N GLU A 84 -11.85 10.91 -8.12
CA GLU A 84 -12.43 11.39 -6.86
C GLU A 84 -12.09 12.86 -6.55
N ALA A 85 -11.08 13.44 -7.20
CA ALA A 85 -10.71 14.83 -6.99
C ALA A 85 -11.87 15.76 -7.42
N LYS A 86 -12.30 16.64 -6.51
CA LYS A 86 -13.38 17.61 -6.78
C LYS A 86 -13.01 18.58 -7.88
N THR A 87 -11.75 18.98 -7.93
CA THR A 87 -11.17 19.81 -8.97
C THR A 87 -10.01 19.03 -9.58
N PRO A 88 -10.19 18.42 -10.76
CA PRO A 88 -9.11 17.70 -11.40
C PRO A 88 -7.91 18.62 -11.67
N PRO A 89 -6.69 18.26 -11.23
CA PRO A 89 -5.51 19.05 -11.53
C PRO A 89 -5.14 18.95 -13.02
N SER A 90 -4.41 19.93 -13.52
CA SER A 90 -3.82 19.84 -14.85
C SER A 90 -2.71 18.78 -14.86
N LEU A 91 -2.81 17.77 -15.73
CA LEU A 91 -1.95 16.58 -15.71
C LEU A 91 -0.47 16.86 -15.99
N ASP A 92 -0.16 17.99 -16.63
CA ASP A 92 1.21 18.49 -16.83
C ASP A 92 1.83 19.05 -15.53
N ARG A 93 1.00 19.39 -14.54
CA ARG A 93 1.40 19.87 -13.21
C ARG A 93 1.20 18.81 -12.11
N VAL A 94 0.98 17.56 -12.50
CA VAL A 94 0.91 16.41 -11.60
C VAL A 94 2.19 15.59 -11.69
N ALA A 95 2.82 15.33 -10.54
CA ALA A 95 3.87 14.32 -10.45
C ALA A 95 3.27 12.94 -10.16
N LEU A 96 3.94 11.89 -10.61
CA LEU A 96 3.67 10.51 -10.26
C LEU A 96 4.80 9.96 -9.38
N VAL A 97 4.46 9.46 -8.20
CA VAL A 97 5.38 8.70 -7.36
C VAL A 97 4.83 7.28 -7.20
N PHE A 98 5.62 6.30 -7.60
CA PHE A 98 5.24 4.89 -7.55
C PHE A 98 6.07 4.14 -6.51
N ALA A 99 5.40 3.53 -5.52
CA ALA A 99 6.05 2.70 -4.50
C ALA A 99 5.92 1.22 -4.87
N ILE A 100 7.02 0.48 -4.76
CA ILE A 100 7.08 -0.92 -5.14
C ILE A 100 8.09 -1.68 -4.28
N SER A 101 7.83 -2.94 -3.99
CA SER A 101 8.76 -3.80 -3.26
C SER A 101 9.27 -4.94 -4.14
N ASN A 102 8.39 -5.81 -4.59
CA ASN A 102 8.77 -7.02 -5.33
C ASN A 102 8.81 -6.80 -6.85
N GLY A 103 8.04 -5.85 -7.35
CA GLY A 103 8.01 -5.51 -8.77
C GLY A 103 7.31 -6.50 -9.67
N GLY A 104 7.56 -6.37 -10.97
CA GLY A 104 7.04 -7.25 -12.02
C GLY A 104 7.81 -8.56 -12.10
N VAL A 105 7.86 -9.33 -11.02
CA VAL A 105 8.65 -10.57 -10.93
C VAL A 105 8.21 -11.61 -11.97
N ILE A 106 6.94 -11.64 -12.34
CA ILE A 106 6.39 -12.58 -13.33
C ILE A 106 7.15 -12.48 -14.66
N TYR A 107 7.34 -11.26 -15.17
CA TYR A 107 8.05 -11.05 -16.44
C TYR A 107 9.56 -11.27 -16.30
N THR A 108 10.15 -10.87 -15.19
CA THR A 108 11.56 -11.13 -14.89
C THR A 108 11.83 -12.63 -14.87
N ARG A 109 11.00 -13.41 -14.19
CA ARG A 109 11.11 -14.87 -14.13
C ARG A 109 10.96 -15.50 -15.52
N ARG A 110 10.00 -15.08 -16.31
CA ARG A 110 9.81 -15.60 -17.69
C ARG A 110 11.00 -15.27 -18.57
N PHE A 111 11.46 -14.02 -18.56
CA PHE A 111 12.60 -13.57 -19.36
C PHE A 111 13.87 -14.37 -19.07
N TYR A 112 14.21 -14.56 -17.80
CA TYR A 112 15.37 -15.35 -17.41
C TYR A 112 15.17 -16.84 -17.62
N ALA A 113 13.97 -17.39 -17.48
CA ALA A 113 13.69 -18.80 -17.78
C ALA A 113 13.95 -19.11 -19.27
N ASP A 114 13.55 -18.21 -20.17
CA ASP A 114 13.81 -18.35 -21.61
C ASP A 114 15.32 -18.35 -21.92
N ILE A 115 16.08 -17.45 -21.28
CA ILE A 115 17.55 -17.40 -21.42
C ILE A 115 18.21 -18.69 -20.91
N VAL A 116 17.82 -19.17 -19.73
CA VAL A 116 18.39 -20.38 -19.12
C VAL A 116 18.08 -21.62 -19.97
N LYS A 117 16.87 -21.68 -20.52
CA LYS A 117 16.42 -22.83 -21.33
C LYS A 117 17.03 -22.86 -22.73
N SER A 118 17.18 -21.71 -23.37
CA SER A 118 17.41 -21.61 -24.82
C SER A 118 18.60 -20.69 -25.20
N GLY A 119 19.33 -20.17 -24.22
CA GLY A 119 20.49 -19.28 -24.44
C GLY A 119 20.12 -17.80 -24.53
N ALA A 120 21.11 -16.92 -24.48
CA ALA A 120 20.94 -15.46 -24.47
C ALA A 120 20.22 -14.91 -25.71
N GLN A 121 20.37 -15.56 -26.85
CA GLN A 121 19.69 -15.19 -28.11
C GLN A 121 18.18 -15.37 -28.07
N SER A 122 17.65 -16.12 -27.12
CA SER A 122 16.19 -16.28 -26.89
C SER A 122 15.58 -15.17 -26.06
N ALA A 123 16.42 -14.28 -25.52
CA ALA A 123 15.96 -13.13 -24.75
C ALA A 123 14.99 -12.26 -25.56
N SER A 124 13.76 -12.16 -25.11
CA SER A 124 12.72 -11.39 -25.83
C SER A 124 12.92 -9.88 -25.64
N PRO A 125 13.21 -9.11 -26.71
CA PRO A 125 13.27 -7.64 -26.60
C PRO A 125 11.94 -7.03 -26.17
N MET A 126 10.83 -7.76 -26.35
CA MET A 126 9.49 -7.31 -25.96
C MET A 126 9.17 -7.53 -24.48
N LEU A 127 9.83 -8.49 -23.82
CA LEU A 127 9.67 -8.72 -22.38
C LEU A 127 10.64 -7.89 -21.56
N PHE A 128 11.80 -7.56 -22.09
CA PHE A 128 12.84 -6.83 -21.35
C PHE A 128 12.34 -5.54 -20.69
N PRO A 129 11.57 -4.67 -21.37
CA PRO A 129 11.05 -3.45 -20.74
C PRO A 129 10.10 -3.71 -19.55
N GLU A 130 9.52 -4.90 -19.47
CA GLU A 130 8.61 -5.28 -18.38
C GLU A 130 9.35 -5.85 -17.15
N THR A 131 10.66 -6.09 -17.27
CA THR A 131 11.47 -6.66 -16.18
C THR A 131 12.00 -5.62 -15.19
N VAL A 132 11.86 -4.33 -15.51
CA VAL A 132 12.39 -3.25 -14.69
C VAL A 132 11.36 -2.72 -13.69
N PHE A 133 11.83 -2.27 -12.52
CA PHE A 133 10.93 -1.81 -11.44
C PHE A 133 10.05 -0.62 -11.81
N ASN A 134 10.49 0.22 -12.76
CA ASN A 134 9.71 1.39 -13.20
C ASN A 134 8.71 1.09 -14.33
N ALA A 135 8.61 -0.15 -14.82
CA ALA A 135 7.65 -0.49 -15.87
C ALA A 135 6.19 -0.18 -15.48
N PRO A 136 5.69 -0.57 -14.29
CA PRO A 136 4.34 -0.23 -13.86
C PRO A 136 4.09 1.28 -13.78
N ALA A 137 5.05 2.06 -13.28
CA ALA A 137 4.96 3.53 -13.22
C ALA A 137 4.89 4.14 -14.63
N SER A 138 5.72 3.66 -15.56
CA SER A 138 5.72 4.11 -16.95
C SER A 138 4.39 3.81 -17.67
N HIS A 139 3.81 2.62 -17.43
CA HIS A 139 2.50 2.28 -17.97
C HIS A 139 1.42 3.20 -17.39
N LEU A 140 1.44 3.40 -16.07
CA LEU A 140 0.48 4.23 -15.37
C LEU A 140 0.53 5.69 -15.88
N ALA A 141 1.72 6.30 -15.94
CA ALA A 141 1.89 7.66 -16.46
C ALA A 141 1.31 7.81 -17.88
N ALA A 142 1.60 6.85 -18.76
CA ALA A 142 1.09 6.86 -20.14
C ALA A 142 -0.44 6.67 -20.22
N ILE A 143 -1.04 5.84 -19.35
CA ILE A 143 -2.48 5.59 -19.29
C ILE A 143 -3.22 6.82 -18.76
N LEU A 144 -2.66 7.49 -17.77
CA LEU A 144 -3.26 8.67 -17.14
C LEU A 144 -2.99 9.95 -17.94
N GLY A 145 -2.02 9.95 -18.87
CA GLY A 145 -1.59 11.14 -19.58
C GLY A 145 -0.74 12.11 -18.74
N ILE A 146 -0.12 11.61 -17.66
CA ILE A 146 0.80 12.39 -16.84
C ILE A 146 2.12 12.51 -17.59
N SER A 147 2.48 13.76 -17.95
CA SER A 147 3.73 14.09 -18.65
C SER A 147 4.80 14.72 -17.74
N GLY A 148 4.44 15.02 -16.49
CA GLY A 148 5.33 15.60 -15.49
C GLY A 148 6.35 14.61 -14.92
N ALA A 149 6.92 14.97 -13.78
CA ALA A 149 7.91 14.14 -13.10
C ALA A 149 7.31 12.79 -12.67
N SER A 150 8.06 11.71 -12.93
CA SER A 150 7.67 10.35 -12.52
C SER A 150 8.84 9.65 -11.82
N TYR A 151 8.59 9.17 -10.61
CA TYR A 151 9.58 8.51 -9.78
C TYR A 151 9.09 7.12 -9.36
N THR A 152 10.02 6.17 -9.27
CA THR A 152 9.77 4.86 -8.67
C THR A 152 10.63 4.71 -7.44
N VAL A 153 9.99 4.49 -6.29
CA VAL A 153 10.65 4.24 -5.00
C VAL A 153 10.57 2.75 -4.73
N VAL A 154 11.74 2.11 -4.61
CA VAL A 154 11.84 0.67 -4.33
C VAL A 154 12.24 0.47 -2.87
N GLY A 155 11.51 -0.38 -2.16
CA GLY A 155 11.80 -0.62 -0.75
C GLY A 155 11.03 -1.80 -0.15
N ASP A 156 11.07 -1.89 1.16
CA ASP A 156 10.36 -2.89 1.97
C ASP A 156 8.95 -2.39 2.37
N GLY A 157 8.28 -3.02 3.30
CA GLY A 157 6.90 -2.74 3.69
C GLY A 157 6.60 -1.33 4.21
N ALA A 158 7.61 -0.49 4.44
CA ALA A 158 7.43 0.94 4.74
C ALA A 158 7.71 1.87 3.53
N VAL A 159 7.93 1.31 2.33
CA VAL A 159 8.25 2.09 1.12
C VAL A 159 7.18 3.14 0.79
N GLY A 160 5.92 2.87 1.12
CA GLY A 160 4.84 3.84 0.93
C GLY A 160 5.03 5.12 1.74
N ILE A 161 5.62 5.06 2.94
CA ILE A 161 5.96 6.26 3.73
C ILE A 161 7.04 7.08 3.02
N LEU A 162 8.05 6.42 2.43
CA LEU A 162 9.10 7.11 1.65
C LEU A 162 8.52 7.77 0.39
N ALA A 163 7.59 7.11 -0.28
CA ALA A 163 6.91 7.66 -1.45
C ALA A 163 6.05 8.89 -1.11
N LEU A 164 5.32 8.84 0.01
CA LEU A 164 4.56 9.98 0.52
C LEU A 164 5.46 11.14 0.92
N LYS A 165 6.62 10.87 1.54
CA LYS A 165 7.61 11.89 1.87
C LYS A 165 8.21 12.53 0.62
N LEU A 166 8.54 11.74 -0.40
CA LEU A 166 9.00 12.28 -1.69
C LEU A 166 7.93 13.16 -2.34
N ALA A 167 6.65 12.77 -2.28
CA ALA A 167 5.56 13.58 -2.79
C ALA A 167 5.43 14.92 -2.03
N GLU A 168 5.57 14.91 -0.69
CA GLU A 168 5.62 16.11 0.12
C GLU A 168 6.75 17.05 -0.33
N ASP A 169 7.95 16.52 -0.52
CA ASP A 169 9.12 17.29 -0.92
C ASP A 169 8.95 17.86 -2.34
N LEU A 170 8.37 17.09 -3.27
CA LEU A 170 8.08 17.55 -4.63
C LEU A 170 7.07 18.70 -4.65
N ILE A 171 5.95 18.56 -3.93
CA ILE A 171 4.94 19.62 -3.84
C ILE A 171 5.50 20.87 -3.15
N ALA A 172 6.38 20.71 -2.14
CA ALA A 172 6.99 21.82 -1.42
C ALA A 172 8.00 22.60 -2.25
N SER A 173 8.79 21.90 -3.09
CA SER A 173 9.96 22.47 -3.78
C SER A 173 9.74 22.83 -5.25
N SER A 174 8.56 22.60 -5.81
CA SER A 174 8.26 22.81 -7.22
C SER A 174 6.90 23.46 -7.46
N ASP A 175 6.62 23.84 -8.72
CA ASP A 175 5.35 24.42 -9.15
C ASP A 175 4.26 23.38 -9.44
N LEU A 176 4.36 22.19 -8.83
CA LEU A 176 3.35 21.15 -8.98
C LEU A 176 2.08 21.52 -8.20
N ASP A 177 0.94 21.23 -8.80
CA ASP A 177 -0.37 21.39 -8.16
C ASP A 177 -0.68 20.19 -7.30
N ALA A 178 -0.31 19.00 -7.75
CA ALA A 178 -0.60 17.75 -7.07
C ALA A 178 0.49 16.68 -7.31
N CYS A 179 0.45 15.64 -6.49
CA CYS A 179 1.22 14.43 -6.69
C CYS A 179 0.32 13.21 -6.53
N LEU A 180 0.23 12.40 -7.57
CA LEU A 180 -0.41 11.09 -7.50
C LEU A 180 0.60 10.08 -6.96
N VAL A 181 0.34 9.53 -5.78
CA VAL A 181 1.19 8.50 -5.17
C VAL A 181 0.45 7.17 -5.26
N VAL A 182 1.08 6.19 -5.90
CA VAL A 182 0.49 4.87 -6.15
C VAL A 182 1.45 3.80 -5.66
N ALA A 183 0.90 2.77 -5.06
CA ALA A 183 1.65 1.54 -4.79
C ALA A 183 0.87 0.34 -5.29
N ALA A 184 1.56 -0.64 -5.83
CA ALA A 184 0.96 -1.89 -6.27
C ALA A 184 1.92 -3.05 -6.13
N GLU A 185 1.36 -4.24 -5.94
CA GLU A 185 2.10 -5.50 -5.89
C GLU A 185 1.28 -6.61 -6.55
N GLU A 186 1.98 -7.60 -7.09
CA GLU A 186 1.40 -8.84 -7.60
C GLU A 186 2.00 -10.06 -6.90
N ILE A 187 1.25 -11.14 -6.80
CA ILE A 187 1.72 -12.40 -6.21
C ILE A 187 2.44 -13.24 -7.27
N ASP A 188 3.65 -13.70 -6.95
CA ASP A 188 4.37 -14.71 -7.73
C ASP A 188 4.89 -15.82 -6.79
N PRO A 189 4.88 -17.10 -7.24
CA PRO A 189 5.42 -18.21 -6.44
C PRO A 189 6.87 -18.03 -6.01
N LEU A 190 7.71 -17.32 -6.80
CA LEU A 190 9.09 -17.03 -6.44
C LEU A 190 9.19 -16.12 -5.21
N VAL A 191 8.35 -15.09 -5.17
CA VAL A 191 8.27 -14.18 -4.02
C VAL A 191 7.76 -14.92 -2.78
N CYS A 192 6.70 -15.72 -2.94
CA CYS A 192 6.19 -16.55 -1.85
C CYS A 192 7.27 -17.49 -1.32
N GLU A 193 8.06 -18.12 -2.21
CA GLU A 193 9.13 -19.02 -1.80
C GLU A 193 10.21 -18.29 -0.99
N ALA A 194 10.62 -17.08 -1.39
CA ALA A 194 11.57 -16.29 -0.63
C ALA A 194 11.07 -15.99 0.79
N TYR A 195 9.83 -15.52 0.93
CA TYR A 195 9.24 -15.25 2.24
C TYR A 195 9.02 -16.52 3.08
N ARG A 196 8.74 -17.66 2.45
CA ARG A 196 8.67 -18.96 3.12
C ARG A 196 10.03 -19.35 3.69
N GLN A 197 11.10 -19.22 2.92
CA GLN A 197 12.46 -19.51 3.38
C GLN A 197 12.87 -18.63 4.56
N TRP A 198 12.44 -17.38 4.59
CA TRP A 198 12.64 -16.46 5.72
C TRP A 198 11.70 -16.70 6.90
N ARG A 199 10.81 -17.70 6.81
CA ARG A 199 9.84 -18.10 7.83
C ARG A 199 8.87 -16.97 8.20
N PHE A 200 8.42 -16.22 7.22
CA PHE A 200 7.41 -15.19 7.40
C PHE A 200 6.00 -15.67 7.04
N LEU A 201 5.86 -16.66 6.14
CA LEU A 201 4.55 -17.11 5.68
C LEU A 201 3.86 -18.00 6.70
N ARG A 202 2.55 -17.92 6.72
CA ARG A 202 1.68 -18.85 7.44
C ARG A 202 1.79 -20.24 6.83
N ASP A 203 1.97 -21.24 7.71
CA ASP A 203 2.08 -22.64 7.27
C ASP A 203 0.71 -23.14 6.77
N PRO A 204 0.58 -23.55 5.50
CA PRO A 204 -0.68 -24.09 4.99
C PRO A 204 -1.10 -25.42 5.65
N LYS A 205 -0.17 -26.12 6.33
CA LYS A 205 -0.47 -27.35 7.10
C LYS A 205 -1.01 -27.05 8.51
N LYS A 206 -0.83 -25.82 9.00
CA LYS A 206 -1.24 -25.40 10.35
C LYS A 206 -1.81 -23.98 10.32
N PRO A 207 -2.83 -23.71 9.47
CA PRO A 207 -3.38 -22.37 9.28
C PRO A 207 -4.00 -21.80 10.56
N GLU A 208 -4.49 -22.68 11.46
CA GLU A 208 -5.12 -22.34 12.73
C GLU A 208 -4.18 -21.69 13.75
N THR A 209 -2.86 -21.83 13.61
CA THR A 209 -1.91 -21.21 14.53
C THR A 209 -1.93 -19.68 14.45
N GLY A 210 -2.45 -19.10 13.39
CA GLY A 210 -2.45 -17.67 13.14
C GLY A 210 -1.05 -17.06 12.93
N ARG A 211 0.01 -17.82 13.08
CA ARG A 211 1.40 -17.36 12.95
C ARG A 211 1.83 -17.26 11.51
N GLY A 212 2.47 -16.14 11.18
CA GLY A 212 2.93 -15.83 9.83
C GLY A 212 1.87 -15.11 9.00
N MET A 213 2.35 -14.38 8.02
CA MET A 213 1.51 -13.59 7.13
C MET A 213 0.91 -14.43 6.00
N ILE A 214 -0.19 -13.97 5.46
CA ILE A 214 -0.76 -14.43 4.21
C ILE A 214 -0.41 -13.39 3.15
N MET A 215 0.28 -13.80 2.09
CA MET A 215 0.63 -12.89 0.99
C MET A 215 -0.61 -12.40 0.26
N SER A 216 -0.55 -11.16 -0.20
CA SER A 216 -1.65 -10.50 -0.89
C SER A 216 -1.15 -9.68 -2.07
N GLU A 217 -2.05 -9.35 -2.97
CA GLU A 217 -1.82 -8.49 -4.12
C GLU A 217 -2.84 -7.36 -4.19
N GLY A 218 -2.53 -6.32 -4.94
CA GLY A 218 -3.43 -5.21 -5.17
C GLY A 218 -2.71 -3.88 -5.29
N ALA A 219 -3.46 -2.79 -5.12
CA ALA A 219 -2.94 -1.43 -5.18
C ALA A 219 -3.63 -0.50 -4.20
N GLY A 220 -2.97 0.60 -3.92
CA GLY A 220 -3.56 1.79 -3.30
C GLY A 220 -3.02 3.04 -3.97
N ALA A 221 -3.85 4.08 -4.08
CA ALA A 221 -3.50 5.35 -4.67
C ALA A 221 -4.08 6.50 -3.85
N VAL A 222 -3.31 7.58 -3.73
CA VAL A 222 -3.77 8.86 -3.18
C VAL A 222 -3.30 10.01 -4.05
N LEU A 223 -4.18 10.96 -4.30
CA LEU A 223 -3.86 12.24 -4.90
C LEU A 223 -3.63 13.24 -3.78
N LEU A 224 -2.42 13.77 -3.70
CA LEU A 224 -2.01 14.74 -2.69
C LEU A 224 -1.92 16.13 -3.30
N GLU A 225 -2.42 17.12 -2.57
CA GLU A 225 -2.37 18.53 -2.90
C GLU A 225 -1.89 19.33 -1.69
N ARG A 226 -1.55 20.62 -1.89
CA ARG A 226 -1.35 21.54 -0.77
C ARG A 226 -2.63 21.60 0.06
N SER A 227 -2.48 21.75 1.40
CA SER A 227 -3.64 21.74 2.31
C SER A 227 -4.75 22.69 1.85
N ASN A 228 -5.97 22.15 1.80
CA ASN A 228 -7.21 22.85 1.42
C ASN A 228 -8.40 22.53 2.36
N GLY A 229 -8.13 21.98 3.56
CA GLY A 229 -9.15 21.70 4.58
C GLY A 229 -9.87 20.34 4.44
N GLY A 230 -9.28 19.37 3.73
CA GLY A 230 -9.73 17.97 3.67
C GLY A 230 -9.22 17.11 4.83
N SER A 231 -9.15 15.79 4.61
CA SER A 231 -8.30 14.91 5.42
C SER A 231 -6.85 15.25 5.12
N GLU A 232 -6.05 15.50 6.15
CA GLU A 232 -4.71 16.05 5.99
C GLU A 232 -3.66 15.14 6.59
N ILE A 233 -2.59 14.90 5.86
CA ILE A 233 -1.36 14.34 6.40
C ILE A 233 -0.58 15.50 7.02
N ASP A 234 -0.43 15.47 8.35
CA ASP A 234 0.24 16.55 9.09
C ASP A 234 1.74 16.37 9.15
N GLN A 235 2.19 15.14 9.41
CA GLN A 235 3.60 14.81 9.54
C GLN A 235 3.91 13.48 8.87
N ILE A 236 5.03 13.40 8.18
CA ILE A 236 5.56 12.18 7.60
C ILE A 236 6.97 11.96 8.15
N VAL A 237 7.19 10.84 8.82
CA VAL A 237 8.46 10.47 9.41
C VAL A 237 9.00 9.20 8.73
N PRO A 238 9.95 9.34 7.78
CA PRO A 238 10.77 8.22 7.37
C PRO A 238 11.54 7.72 8.58
N GLY A 239 11.36 6.45 8.93
CA GLY A 239 12.01 5.86 10.10
C GLY A 239 13.46 5.47 9.83
N ALA A 240 14.11 5.01 10.88
CA ALA A 240 15.42 4.39 10.78
C ALA A 240 15.30 2.91 10.42
N ASN A 241 16.27 2.40 9.68
CA ASN A 241 16.36 0.98 9.40
C ASN A 241 16.73 0.18 10.64
N PHE A 242 16.29 -1.07 10.70
CA PHE A 242 16.76 -2.07 11.66
C PHE A 242 17.46 -3.20 10.93
N PHE A 243 18.46 -3.80 11.55
CA PHE A 243 19.21 -4.92 10.97
C PHE A 243 18.87 -6.26 11.66
N ARG A 244 18.30 -6.21 12.86
CA ARG A 244 17.82 -7.35 13.60
C ARG A 244 16.37 -7.13 13.99
N ARG A 245 15.55 -8.19 13.91
CA ARG A 245 14.13 -8.12 14.28
C ARG A 245 13.89 -7.61 15.71
N SER A 246 14.83 -7.86 16.61
CA SER A 246 14.79 -7.35 18.00
C SER A 246 14.90 -5.82 18.10
N GLU A 247 15.41 -5.15 17.08
CA GLU A 247 15.55 -3.69 17.05
C GLU A 247 14.26 -2.99 16.54
N ALA A 248 13.35 -3.73 15.88
CA ALA A 248 12.19 -3.16 15.24
C ALA A 248 11.33 -2.32 16.20
N SER A 249 11.08 -2.82 17.42
CA SER A 249 10.31 -2.08 18.43
C SER A 249 10.94 -0.73 18.79
N ALA A 250 12.25 -0.69 19.01
CA ALA A 250 12.95 0.55 19.34
C ALA A 250 12.93 1.54 18.14
N ARG A 251 13.05 1.02 16.90
CA ARG A 251 12.97 1.87 15.70
C ARG A 251 11.56 2.43 15.49
N LEU A 252 10.54 1.61 15.69
CA LEU A 252 9.15 2.07 15.66
C LEU A 252 8.88 3.09 16.80
N GLY A 253 9.35 2.84 18.00
CA GLY A 253 9.25 3.80 19.11
C GLY A 253 9.88 5.14 18.79
N SER A 254 11.02 5.15 18.09
CA SER A 254 11.64 6.39 17.64
C SER A 254 10.83 7.12 16.56
N VAL A 255 10.07 6.42 15.74
CA VAL A 255 9.12 7.02 14.79
C VAL A 255 7.95 7.64 15.54
N VAL A 256 7.35 6.89 16.46
CA VAL A 256 6.22 7.38 17.29
C VAL A 256 6.61 8.63 18.07
N ALA A 257 7.79 8.65 18.70
CA ALA A 257 8.28 9.79 19.49
C ALA A 257 8.51 11.07 18.66
N ARG A 258 8.63 10.96 17.34
CA ARG A 258 8.80 12.10 16.41
C ARG A 258 7.46 12.61 15.84
N LEU A 259 6.40 11.83 15.99
CA LEU A 259 5.06 12.16 15.53
C LEU A 259 4.28 12.76 16.70
N GLU A 260 4.49 14.06 16.94
CA GLU A 260 3.93 14.80 18.06
C GLU A 260 2.47 15.19 17.75
N ASN A 261 1.50 14.47 18.31
CA ASN A 261 0.07 14.82 18.30
C ASN A 261 -0.69 14.00 19.36
N GLU A 262 -1.85 14.47 19.77
CA GLU A 262 -2.80 13.68 20.55
C GLU A 262 -3.44 12.60 19.64
N ILE A 263 -2.83 11.43 19.59
CA ILE A 263 -3.25 10.32 18.76
C ILE A 263 -4.45 9.61 19.40
N GLY A 264 -5.53 9.46 18.65
CA GLY A 264 -6.73 8.74 19.08
C GLY A 264 -6.67 7.22 18.82
N PHE A 265 -5.98 6.82 17.76
CA PHE A 265 -5.81 5.40 17.38
C PHE A 265 -4.66 5.22 16.41
N CYS A 266 -4.22 3.98 16.27
CA CYS A 266 -3.17 3.60 15.33
C CYS A 266 -3.71 2.61 14.28
N ILE A 267 -3.37 2.86 13.01
CA ILE A 267 -3.49 1.87 11.94
C ILE A 267 -2.11 1.30 11.67
N GLY A 268 -1.92 0.07 12.07
CA GLY A 268 -0.61 -0.57 12.12
C GLY A 268 -0.34 -1.57 11.01
N SER A 269 0.83 -2.19 11.11
CA SER A 269 1.40 -3.16 10.16
C SER A 269 1.30 -4.61 10.61
N ALA A 270 0.66 -4.90 11.74
CA ALA A 270 0.53 -6.25 12.27
C ALA A 270 0.01 -7.23 11.20
N ASN A 271 0.69 -8.36 11.02
CA ASN A 271 0.44 -9.31 9.93
C ASN A 271 0.65 -10.79 10.32
N GLY A 272 0.77 -11.08 11.61
CA GLY A 272 1.01 -12.43 12.15
C GLY A 272 2.50 -12.76 12.33
N THR A 273 3.41 -11.79 12.14
CA THR A 273 4.86 -11.99 12.31
C THR A 273 5.41 -11.31 13.57
N PHE A 274 6.74 -11.12 13.63
CA PHE A 274 7.39 -10.37 14.72
C PHE A 274 6.92 -8.92 14.83
N ILE A 275 6.37 -8.38 13.73
CA ILE A 275 5.88 -7.01 13.64
C ILE A 275 4.79 -6.74 14.68
N ASP A 276 3.89 -7.70 14.91
CA ASP A 276 2.77 -7.55 15.84
C ASP A 276 3.23 -7.14 17.24
N ARG A 277 4.25 -7.84 17.76
CA ARG A 277 4.83 -7.53 19.07
C ARG A 277 5.66 -6.26 19.06
N ALA A 278 6.42 -6.03 17.98
CA ALA A 278 7.28 -4.86 17.88
C ALA A 278 6.45 -3.57 17.84
N GLU A 279 5.36 -3.60 17.11
CA GLU A 279 4.44 -2.47 16.95
C GLU A 279 3.66 -2.21 18.26
N ARG A 280 3.08 -3.25 18.88
CA ARG A 280 2.39 -3.10 20.16
C ARG A 280 3.31 -2.54 21.26
N ALA A 281 4.57 -2.99 21.31
CA ALA A 281 5.54 -2.45 22.25
C ALA A 281 5.94 -0.99 21.96
N ALA A 282 5.83 -0.54 20.70
CA ALA A 282 6.14 0.84 20.33
C ALA A 282 5.01 1.82 20.64
N VAL A 283 3.74 1.40 20.47
CA VAL A 283 2.56 2.26 20.67
C VAL A 283 1.93 2.14 22.06
N GLY A 284 2.26 1.08 22.82
CA GLY A 284 1.67 0.78 24.13
C GLY A 284 0.30 0.09 24.03
N ASP A 285 -0.20 -0.41 25.18
CA ASP A 285 -1.44 -1.19 25.23
C ASP A 285 -2.70 -0.33 25.22
N GLU A 286 -2.61 0.90 25.68
CA GLU A 286 -3.73 1.82 25.82
C GLU A 286 -4.26 2.35 24.46
N LEU A 287 -3.38 2.47 23.46
CA LEU A 287 -3.76 3.01 22.17
C LEU A 287 -4.52 1.95 21.34
N PRO A 288 -5.78 2.24 20.90
CA PRO A 288 -6.49 1.36 19.98
C PRO A 288 -5.68 1.13 18.70
N LEU A 289 -5.44 -0.13 18.37
CA LEU A 289 -4.61 -0.54 17.22
C LEU A 289 -5.40 -1.49 16.33
N TYR A 290 -5.48 -1.13 15.06
CA TYR A 290 -6.05 -1.98 14.01
C TYR A 290 -5.06 -2.15 12.86
N SER A 291 -5.01 -3.34 12.25
CA SER A 291 -4.26 -3.57 11.00
C SER A 291 -5.15 -4.16 9.93
N PRO A 292 -5.34 -3.47 8.78
CA PRO A 292 -6.10 -4.00 7.66
C PRO A 292 -5.46 -5.25 7.04
N LYS A 293 -4.17 -5.49 7.28
CA LYS A 293 -3.45 -6.67 6.79
C LYS A 293 -4.01 -7.99 7.33
N ILE A 294 -4.66 -7.98 8.49
CA ILE A 294 -5.34 -9.16 9.05
C ILE A 294 -6.48 -9.60 8.13
N ALA A 295 -7.23 -8.63 7.59
CA ALA A 295 -8.36 -8.88 6.69
C ALA A 295 -7.94 -9.00 5.22
N LEU A 296 -6.99 -8.18 4.77
CA LEU A 296 -6.61 -8.05 3.36
C LEU A 296 -5.38 -8.87 2.97
N GLY A 297 -4.55 -9.29 3.93
CA GLY A 297 -3.25 -9.91 3.70
C GLY A 297 -2.11 -8.89 3.59
N GLU A 298 -0.89 -9.39 3.42
CA GLU A 298 0.34 -8.59 3.31
C GLU A 298 0.70 -8.37 1.84
N SER A 299 0.55 -7.17 1.36
CA SER A 299 0.92 -6.74 0.00
C SER A 299 2.21 -5.93 -0.05
N VAL A 300 3.01 -6.01 0.99
CA VAL A 300 4.30 -5.34 1.18
C VAL A 300 4.26 -3.87 0.74
N GLY A 301 4.62 -3.56 -0.51
CA GLY A 301 4.69 -2.19 -1.02
C GLY A 301 3.35 -1.44 -1.04
N ALA A 302 2.23 -2.13 -1.31
CA ALA A 302 0.91 -1.49 -1.36
C ALA A 302 0.24 -1.33 0.02
N SER A 303 0.70 -2.07 1.03
CA SER A 303 0.03 -2.15 2.33
C SER A 303 -0.10 -0.80 3.06
N VAL A 304 0.90 0.08 2.94
CA VAL A 304 0.86 1.42 3.57
C VAL A 304 -0.33 2.25 3.06
N PHE A 305 -0.68 2.12 1.78
CA PHE A 305 -1.82 2.86 1.22
C PHE A 305 -3.15 2.31 1.72
N TRP A 306 -3.25 0.99 1.91
CA TRP A 306 -4.43 0.41 2.56
C TRP A 306 -4.55 0.87 4.01
N GLN A 307 -3.43 0.99 4.74
CA GLN A 307 -3.42 1.55 6.09
C GLN A 307 -3.85 3.03 6.09
N LEU A 308 -3.30 3.85 5.19
CA LEU A 308 -3.64 5.27 5.07
C LEU A 308 -5.13 5.48 4.75
N ILE A 309 -5.67 4.76 3.76
CA ILE A 309 -7.09 4.84 3.40
C ILE A 309 -7.98 4.36 4.56
N THR A 310 -7.56 3.30 5.27
CA THR A 310 -8.26 2.84 6.48
C THR A 310 -8.28 3.92 7.56
N ALA A 311 -7.16 4.61 7.80
CA ALA A 311 -7.08 5.72 8.77
C ALA A 311 -7.98 6.88 8.37
N ALA A 312 -7.97 7.29 7.09
CA ALA A 312 -8.82 8.35 6.57
C ALA A 312 -10.31 8.01 6.75
N LYS A 313 -10.70 6.78 6.44
CA LYS A 313 -12.10 6.33 6.62
C LYS A 313 -12.50 6.21 8.10
N ALA A 314 -11.60 5.76 8.96
CA ALA A 314 -11.87 5.72 10.40
C ALA A 314 -12.10 7.12 10.98
N LEU A 315 -11.31 8.11 10.57
CA LEU A 315 -11.52 9.51 10.94
C LEU A 315 -12.82 10.09 10.38
N GLU A 316 -13.11 9.81 9.09
CA GLU A 316 -14.33 10.28 8.43
C GLU A 316 -15.61 9.73 9.10
N THR A 317 -15.62 8.42 9.41
CA THR A 317 -16.82 7.75 9.92
C THR A 317 -16.92 7.73 11.44
N GLY A 318 -15.81 8.02 12.15
CA GLY A 318 -15.72 7.86 13.60
C GLY A 318 -15.82 6.40 14.05
N THR A 319 -15.41 5.46 13.21
CA THR A 319 -15.48 4.02 13.48
C THR A 319 -14.11 3.40 13.26
N LEU A 320 -13.68 2.51 14.16
CA LEU A 320 -12.48 1.70 13.99
C LEU A 320 -12.90 0.23 13.89
N PRO A 321 -12.53 -0.50 12.81
CA PRO A 321 -12.91 -1.91 12.69
C PRO A 321 -12.45 -2.73 13.89
N GLY A 322 -13.32 -3.60 14.42
CA GLY A 322 -13.05 -4.41 15.59
C GLY A 322 -13.09 -3.69 16.94
N SER A 323 -13.39 -2.38 16.96
CA SER A 323 -13.54 -1.61 18.20
C SER A 323 -15.01 -1.28 18.46
N SER A 324 -15.46 -1.46 19.70
CA SER A 324 -16.78 -1.02 20.14
C SER A 324 -16.83 0.47 20.54
N LYS A 325 -15.67 1.12 20.66
CA LYS A 325 -15.56 2.53 21.04
C LYS A 325 -15.18 3.36 19.83
N PRO A 326 -15.84 4.50 19.60
CA PRO A 326 -15.41 5.43 18.55
C PRO A 326 -14.02 5.99 18.87
N PRO A 327 -13.21 6.33 17.87
CA PRO A 327 -11.96 7.06 18.06
C PRO A 327 -12.24 8.39 18.76
N VAL A 328 -11.50 8.68 19.84
CA VAL A 328 -11.77 9.83 20.71
C VAL A 328 -11.20 11.14 20.12
N ASN A 329 -10.14 11.07 19.31
CA ASN A 329 -9.41 12.25 18.79
C ASN A 329 -9.49 12.36 17.27
N SER A 330 -9.21 13.57 16.79
CA SER A 330 -9.20 13.90 15.35
C SER A 330 -7.93 13.43 14.61
N HIS A 331 -6.99 12.78 15.29
CA HIS A 331 -5.71 12.34 14.70
C HIS A 331 -5.55 10.82 14.76
N ALA A 332 -5.11 10.27 13.64
CA ALA A 332 -4.71 8.88 13.50
C ALA A 332 -3.20 8.78 13.26
N LEU A 333 -2.58 7.78 13.87
CA LEU A 333 -1.23 7.33 13.57
C LEU A 333 -1.30 6.21 12.52
N VAL A 334 -0.57 6.35 11.42
CA VAL A 334 -0.30 5.24 10.50
C VAL A 334 1.14 4.84 10.71
N LEU A 335 1.35 3.60 11.14
CA LEU A 335 2.67 3.08 11.47
C LEU A 335 3.03 1.94 10.51
N ALA A 336 4.17 2.04 9.86
CA ALA A 336 4.66 1.07 8.89
C ALA A 336 5.94 0.39 9.38
N CYS A 337 5.93 -0.94 9.37
CA CYS A 337 7.09 -1.78 9.63
C CYS A 337 7.25 -2.78 8.51
N GLY A 338 8.40 -2.77 7.87
CA GLY A 338 8.77 -3.75 6.87
C GLY A 338 9.24 -5.06 7.51
N LEU A 339 9.35 -6.07 6.67
CA LEU A 339 9.78 -7.40 7.08
C LEU A 339 11.30 -7.53 7.21
N ASN A 340 12.04 -6.67 6.51
CA ASN A 340 13.49 -6.77 6.41
C ASN A 340 14.24 -5.65 7.13
N GLN A 341 13.84 -4.40 6.98
CA GLN A 341 14.65 -3.30 7.51
C GLN A 341 13.87 -2.02 7.82
N GLN A 342 12.87 -1.65 7.04
CA GLN A 342 12.33 -0.30 7.04
C GLN A 342 11.27 -0.09 8.12
N THR A 343 11.28 1.08 8.74
CA THR A 343 10.17 1.57 9.55
C THR A 343 9.79 2.97 9.06
N GLY A 344 8.60 3.41 9.39
CA GLY A 344 8.14 4.76 9.12
C GLY A 344 6.75 4.98 9.66
N GLY A 345 6.29 6.21 9.64
CA GLY A 345 4.94 6.54 10.07
C GLY A 345 4.53 7.92 9.63
N LEU A 346 3.26 8.21 9.79
CA LEU A 346 2.69 9.51 9.55
C LEU A 346 1.51 9.74 10.49
N THR A 347 1.15 11.02 10.68
CA THR A 347 -0.09 11.40 11.33
C THR A 347 -1.07 11.95 10.30
N LEU A 348 -2.32 11.56 10.45
CA LEU A 348 -3.44 12.00 9.62
C LEU A 348 -4.47 12.67 10.50
N ARG A 349 -4.91 13.87 10.09
CA ARG A 349 -5.99 14.61 10.73
C ARG A 349 -7.27 14.50 9.93
N GLY A 350 -8.39 14.24 10.62
CA GLY A 350 -9.73 14.28 10.04
C GLY A 350 -10.20 15.73 9.79
N ARG A 351 -11.19 15.89 8.93
CA ARG A 351 -11.88 17.17 8.79
C ARG A 351 -12.44 17.61 10.13
N ASP A 352 -12.27 18.90 10.43
CA ASP A 352 -12.93 19.49 11.59
C ASP A 352 -14.46 19.44 11.41
N ARG A 353 -15.13 18.63 12.21
CA ARG A 353 -16.59 18.47 12.16
C ARG A 353 -17.33 19.67 12.71
N SER A 354 -16.63 20.58 13.41
CA SER A 354 -17.22 21.81 13.97
C SER A 354 -17.51 22.89 12.93
N ALA A 355 -16.98 22.75 11.71
CA ALA A 355 -17.15 23.73 10.62
C ALA A 355 -18.46 23.61 9.84
N PHE A 356 -19.34 22.62 10.14
CA PHE A 356 -20.66 22.52 9.55
C PHE A 356 -21.75 22.76 10.62
N PRO A 357 -22.36 23.94 10.68
CA PRO A 357 -23.56 24.16 11.48
C PRO A 357 -24.73 23.48 10.77
N GLY A 358 -25.15 22.32 11.24
CA GLY A 358 -26.40 21.69 10.79
C GLY A 358 -26.42 20.17 10.79
N SER A 359 -26.34 19.55 11.96
CA SER A 359 -26.97 18.25 12.23
C SER A 359 -27.19 18.10 13.73
N ALA A 360 -28.24 18.75 14.20
CA ALA A 360 -28.89 18.42 15.45
C ALA A 360 -30.16 17.64 15.12
#